data_3450a8edc3c9d21af68761bf73c889cd
#
_entry.id   3450a8edc3c9d21af68761bf73c889cd
#
_cell.length_a   1.000
_cell.length_b   1.000
_cell.length_c   1.000
_cell.angle_alpha   90.00
_cell.angle_beta   90.00
_cell.angle_gamma   90.00
#
_symmetry.space_group_name_H-M   'P 1'
#
loop_
_entity.id
_entity.type
_entity.pdbx_description
1 polymer ?
#
loop_
_entity_poly.entity_id
_entity_poly.type
_entity_poly.pdbx_seq_one_letter_code
_entity_poly.pdbx_strand_id
1 'polypeptide(L)'
;MQPVSRSSSLVRVGILGLLVAALALTGCSSNLAVPGTGPLLTVSTRGGLCPAGACDNSVILDRDGRVHSAAKPPNDLGRVNAQAMAALTAAIQATDFTAIKSHPFTGECPVNFDGQELIFEFAAGPGTQRIASCEVDIDWGSPLFVAVGVALGQWVPIPLT
;
A
#
# COMPACT_ATOMS: atom_id res chain seq x y z
N MET A 1 -82.98 19.05 30.60
CA MET A 1 -83.46 17.70 30.92
C MET A 1 -82.22 16.79 30.79
N GLN A 2 -81.79 16.27 31.91
CA GLN A 2 -80.84 15.15 32.02
C GLN A 2 -81.47 13.84 31.55
N PRO A 3 -80.70 12.75 31.27
CA PRO A 3 -80.01 12.12 32.37
C PRO A 3 -78.62 11.53 32.02
N VAL A 4 -77.90 11.46 33.09
CA VAL A 4 -76.76 10.69 33.50
C VAL A 4 -76.80 9.20 33.10
N SER A 5 -75.72 8.63 32.61
CA SER A 5 -75.49 7.22 32.81
C SER A 5 -74.00 6.95 33.08
N ARG A 6 -73.81 6.37 34.22
CA ARG A 6 -72.58 5.74 34.73
C ARG A 6 -72.32 4.42 34.03
N SER A 7 -71.10 4.03 33.85
CA SER A 7 -70.57 2.69 34.21
C SER A 7 -69.12 2.56 33.77
N SER A 8 -68.31 2.38 34.64
CA SER A 8 -67.68 1.21 35.23
C SER A 8 -66.28 0.94 34.74
N SER A 9 -65.43 1.10 35.65
CA SER A 9 -64.02 0.67 35.70
C SER A 9 -63.84 -0.77 35.20
N LEU A 10 -62.85 -0.99 34.40
CA LEU A 10 -62.15 -2.25 34.38
C LEU A 10 -60.64 -1.97 34.24
N VAL A 11 -60.00 -2.06 35.37
CA VAL A 11 -58.59 -2.23 35.53
C VAL A 11 -58.17 -3.50 34.80
N ARG A 12 -57.42 -3.39 33.74
CA ARG A 12 -56.63 -4.50 33.20
C ARG A 12 -55.17 -4.19 33.39
N VAL A 13 -54.66 -4.81 34.41
CA VAL A 13 -53.22 -5.09 34.62
C VAL A 13 -52.75 -5.88 33.40
N GLY A 14 -51.99 -5.26 32.55
CA GLY A 14 -51.36 -5.91 31.37
C GLY A 14 -49.87 -5.73 31.52
N ILE A 15 -49.27 -6.74 32.04
CA ILE A 15 -47.93 -7.28 31.88
C ILE A 15 -46.97 -6.39 31.12
N LEU A 16 -46.02 -5.82 31.88
CA LEU A 16 -44.81 -5.16 31.41
C LEU A 16 -43.97 -6.21 30.69
N GLY A 17 -44.12 -6.28 29.38
CA GLY A 17 -43.19 -7.03 28.52
C GLY A 17 -41.89 -6.27 28.40
N LEU A 18 -40.89 -6.72 29.16
CA LEU A 18 -39.51 -6.26 29.05
C LEU A 18 -38.99 -6.70 27.68
N LEU A 19 -39.07 -5.83 26.69
CA LEU A 19 -38.35 -5.96 25.43
C LEU A 19 -36.89 -5.61 25.67
N VAL A 20 -36.10 -6.62 26.03
CA VAL A 20 -34.65 -6.56 25.96
C VAL A 20 -34.28 -6.50 24.49
N ALA A 21 -34.09 -5.28 23.98
CA ALA A 21 -33.44 -5.05 22.71
C ALA A 21 -31.97 -5.48 22.84
N ALA A 22 -31.67 -6.72 22.44
CA ALA A 22 -30.32 -7.16 22.22
C ALA A 22 -29.73 -6.34 21.07
N LEU A 23 -29.01 -5.27 21.41
CA LEU A 23 -28.10 -4.62 20.49
C LEU A 23 -27.02 -5.63 20.12
N ALA A 24 -27.22 -6.32 19.01
CA ALA A 24 -26.16 -7.04 18.33
C ALA A 24 -25.13 -5.97 17.88
N LEU A 25 -24.12 -5.75 18.73
CA LEU A 25 -22.88 -5.12 18.33
C LEU A 25 -22.26 -6.08 17.30
N THR A 26 -22.67 -5.92 16.03
CA THR A 26 -21.86 -6.39 14.92
C THR A 26 -20.57 -5.60 14.96
N GLY A 27 -19.64 -6.05 15.78
CA GLY A 27 -18.27 -5.62 15.74
C GLY A 27 -17.80 -5.91 14.32
N CYS A 28 -17.66 -4.88 13.49
CA CYS A 28 -16.74 -4.91 12.39
C CYS A 28 -15.39 -5.28 13.02
N SER A 29 -15.07 -6.56 13.03
CA SER A 29 -13.68 -7.00 13.15
C SER A 29 -12.99 -6.43 11.94
N SER A 30 -12.51 -5.18 12.06
CA SER A 30 -11.42 -4.72 11.25
C SER A 30 -10.36 -5.80 11.48
N ASN A 31 -10.21 -6.71 10.54
CA ASN A 31 -9.02 -7.50 10.41
C ASN A 31 -7.89 -6.48 10.28
N LEU A 32 -7.35 -6.05 11.41
CA LEU A 32 -6.03 -5.49 11.49
C LEU A 32 -5.15 -6.63 10.99
N ALA A 33 -4.97 -6.67 9.65
CA ALA A 33 -3.95 -7.50 9.07
C ALA A 33 -2.69 -7.17 9.87
N VAL A 34 -2.22 -8.13 10.65
CA VAL A 34 -0.89 -8.05 11.25
C VAL A 34 0.00 -7.59 10.11
N PRO A 35 0.75 -6.49 10.25
CA PRO A 35 1.63 -6.03 9.19
C PRO A 35 2.45 -7.23 8.74
N GLY A 36 2.19 -7.72 7.52
CA GLY A 36 2.82 -8.93 7.02
C GLY A 36 4.33 -8.74 7.13
N THR A 37 5.02 -9.69 7.72
CA THR A 37 6.48 -9.72 7.68
C THR A 37 6.89 -9.96 6.22
N GLY A 38 7.76 -9.11 5.66
CA GLY A 38 8.29 -9.27 4.33
C GLY A 38 8.22 -7.99 3.47
N PRO A 39 8.75 -8.06 2.26
CA PRO A 39 8.87 -6.90 1.39
C PRO A 39 7.51 -6.25 1.07
N LEU A 40 7.44 -4.93 1.20
CA LEU A 40 6.40 -4.09 0.62
C LEU A 40 6.80 -3.66 -0.79
N LEU A 41 8.07 -3.29 -0.94
CA LEU A 41 8.65 -2.83 -2.20
C LEU A 41 10.10 -3.27 -2.29
N THR A 42 10.47 -3.85 -3.42
CA THR A 42 11.87 -4.02 -3.81
C THR A 42 12.16 -3.09 -4.97
N VAL A 43 13.25 -2.33 -4.90
CA VAL A 43 13.76 -1.53 -6.01
C VAL A 43 15.13 -2.04 -6.38
N SER A 44 15.28 -2.47 -7.61
CA SER A 44 16.55 -2.94 -8.15
C SER A 44 17.05 -1.99 -9.24
N THR A 45 18.35 -1.75 -9.26
CA THR A 45 19.05 -1.14 -10.39
C THR A 45 19.72 -2.23 -11.20
N ARG A 46 19.70 -2.11 -12.52
CA ARG A 46 20.38 -3.01 -13.45
C ARG A 46 21.19 -2.20 -14.46
N GLY A 47 22.39 -2.68 -14.79
CA GLY A 47 23.28 -2.01 -15.75
C GLY A 47 24.07 -0.88 -15.13
N GLY A 48 24.70 -0.10 -15.98
CA GLY A 48 25.65 0.97 -15.62
C GLY A 48 27.10 0.54 -15.64
N LEU A 49 27.99 1.51 -15.74
CA LEU A 49 29.43 1.29 -15.74
C LEU A 49 29.98 1.39 -14.31
N CYS A 50 30.29 0.25 -13.71
CA CYS A 50 30.92 0.20 -12.39
C CYS A 50 32.34 -0.35 -12.47
N PRO A 51 33.31 0.24 -11.76
CA PRO A 51 34.72 -0.20 -11.79
C PRO A 51 34.92 -1.66 -11.36
N ALA A 52 34.01 -2.20 -10.58
CA ALA A 52 34.08 -3.58 -10.04
C ALA A 52 33.16 -4.58 -10.75
N GLY A 53 32.60 -4.25 -11.92
CA GLY A 53 31.66 -5.11 -12.66
C GLY A 53 30.24 -4.56 -12.65
N ALA A 54 29.22 -5.45 -12.63
CA ALA A 54 27.82 -5.03 -12.68
C ALA A 54 27.45 -4.09 -11.53
N CYS A 55 26.72 -3.03 -11.86
CA CYS A 55 26.22 -2.04 -10.90
C CYS A 55 24.89 -2.47 -10.28
N ASP A 56 24.55 -3.75 -10.38
CA ASP A 56 23.27 -4.27 -9.90
C ASP A 56 23.21 -4.14 -8.38
N ASN A 57 22.19 -3.44 -7.93
CA ASN A 57 21.89 -3.25 -6.52
C ASN A 57 20.40 -3.42 -6.28
N SER A 58 20.03 -3.88 -5.09
CA SER A 58 18.64 -3.98 -4.72
C SER A 58 18.44 -3.48 -3.30
N VAL A 59 17.47 -2.60 -3.14
CA VAL A 59 17.01 -2.05 -1.88
C VAL A 59 15.62 -2.60 -1.60
N ILE A 60 15.44 -3.15 -0.41
CA ILE A 60 14.20 -3.79 0.03
C ILE A 60 13.63 -2.93 1.17
N LEU A 61 12.37 -2.54 1.01
CA LEU A 61 11.56 -1.91 2.04
C LEU A 61 10.56 -2.93 2.56
N ASP A 62 10.70 -3.30 3.82
CA ASP A 62 9.76 -4.17 4.51
C ASP A 62 8.49 -3.43 4.94
N ARG A 63 7.41 -4.18 5.18
CA ARG A 63 6.12 -3.62 5.62
C ARG A 63 6.18 -2.92 6.98
N ASP A 64 7.20 -3.23 7.80
CA ASP A 64 7.45 -2.55 9.07
C ASP A 64 8.26 -1.25 8.92
N GLY A 65 8.61 -0.87 7.69
CA GLY A 65 9.38 0.33 7.36
C GLY A 65 10.90 0.16 7.39
N ARG A 66 11.42 -1.04 7.68
CA ARG A 66 12.85 -1.31 7.63
C ARG A 66 13.33 -1.31 6.17
N VAL A 67 14.48 -0.69 5.94
CA VAL A 67 15.16 -0.67 4.63
C VAL A 67 16.48 -1.43 4.73
N HIS A 68 16.71 -2.35 3.81
CA HIS A 68 17.94 -3.13 3.78
C HIS A 68 18.34 -3.50 2.35
N SER A 69 19.60 -3.92 2.17
CA SER A 69 20.08 -4.43 0.89
C SER A 69 19.67 -5.89 0.67
N ALA A 70 19.70 -6.36 -0.59
CA ALA A 70 19.51 -7.77 -0.92
C ALA A 70 20.78 -8.62 -0.70
N ALA A 71 21.88 -8.06 -0.20
CA ALA A 71 23.12 -8.78 0.10
C ALA A 71 22.90 -9.89 1.14
N LYS A 72 23.83 -10.83 1.21
CA LYS A 72 23.81 -11.93 2.18
C LYS A 72 25.12 -11.93 2.98
N PRO A 73 25.09 -11.54 4.27
CA PRO A 73 23.92 -11.05 5.01
C PRO A 73 23.44 -9.67 4.52
N PRO A 74 22.16 -9.33 4.72
CA PRO A 74 21.65 -8.02 4.32
C PRO A 74 22.25 -6.90 5.18
N ASN A 75 22.59 -5.78 4.54
CA ASN A 75 23.00 -4.58 5.25
C ASN A 75 21.74 -3.78 5.65
N ASP A 76 21.65 -3.38 6.90
CA ASP A 76 20.61 -2.46 7.38
C ASP A 76 20.94 -1.05 6.85
N LEU A 77 20.01 -0.46 6.11
CA LEU A 77 20.17 0.87 5.52
C LEU A 77 19.39 1.94 6.30
N GLY A 78 18.44 1.54 7.16
CA GLY A 78 17.66 2.44 7.99
C GLY A 78 16.16 2.16 7.98
N ARG A 79 15.38 3.21 8.24
CA ARG A 79 13.91 3.10 8.29
C ARG A 79 13.22 4.27 7.60
N VAL A 80 12.13 3.95 6.94
CA VAL A 80 11.15 4.93 6.45
C VAL A 80 10.24 5.34 7.60
N ASN A 81 9.94 6.64 7.73
CA ASN A 81 9.02 7.11 8.77
C ASN A 81 7.57 6.68 8.50
N ALA A 82 6.75 6.70 9.56
CA ALA A 82 5.37 6.19 9.49
C ALA A 82 4.48 6.96 8.48
N GLN A 83 4.70 8.26 8.30
CA GLN A 83 3.92 9.06 7.35
C GLN A 83 4.23 8.65 5.90
N ALA A 84 5.51 8.51 5.55
CA ALA A 84 5.92 8.07 4.22
C ALA A 84 5.48 6.62 3.94
N MET A 85 5.53 5.73 4.96
CA MET A 85 5.01 4.37 4.85
C MET A 85 3.51 4.34 4.57
N ALA A 86 2.73 5.15 5.29
CA ALA A 86 1.28 5.23 5.08
C ALA A 86 0.95 5.76 3.67
N ALA A 87 1.65 6.81 3.22
CA ALA A 87 1.46 7.38 1.89
C ALA A 87 1.81 6.37 0.79
N LEU A 88 2.93 5.67 0.90
CA LEU A 88 3.35 4.65 -0.07
C LEU A 88 2.36 3.48 -0.10
N THR A 89 1.94 2.98 1.06
CA THR A 89 0.98 1.87 1.13
C THR A 89 -0.34 2.25 0.48
N ALA A 90 -0.86 3.45 0.76
CA ALA A 90 -2.08 3.96 0.15
C ALA A 90 -1.93 4.11 -1.38
N ALA A 91 -0.79 4.63 -1.85
CA ALA A 91 -0.51 4.77 -3.27
C ALA A 91 -0.46 3.41 -3.98
N ILE A 92 0.20 2.40 -3.40
CA ILE A 92 0.23 1.02 -3.94
C ILE A 92 -1.19 0.46 -4.05
N GLN A 93 -2.02 0.63 -3.01
CA GLN A 93 -3.40 0.11 -3.00
C GLN A 93 -4.32 0.79 -4.01
N ALA A 94 -4.10 2.09 -4.27
CA ALA A 94 -4.91 2.88 -5.21
C ALA A 94 -4.46 2.75 -6.67
N THR A 95 -3.32 2.11 -6.93
CA THR A 95 -2.72 2.07 -8.27
C THR A 95 -3.33 0.98 -9.14
N ASP A 96 -3.74 1.36 -10.35
CA ASP A 96 -4.04 0.43 -11.44
C ASP A 96 -2.73 0.06 -12.17
N PHE A 97 -2.12 -1.03 -11.74
CA PHE A 97 -0.89 -1.54 -12.37
C PHE A 97 -1.11 -2.02 -13.81
N THR A 98 -2.34 -2.39 -14.18
CA THR A 98 -2.65 -2.78 -15.56
C THR A 98 -2.60 -1.57 -16.47
N ALA A 99 -3.14 -0.44 -16.02
CA ALA A 99 -3.06 0.82 -16.76
C ALA A 99 -1.60 1.26 -16.96
N ILE A 100 -0.75 1.20 -15.91
CA ILE A 100 0.67 1.53 -16.05
C ILE A 100 1.33 0.64 -17.11
N LYS A 101 1.13 -0.67 -17.05
CA LYS A 101 1.74 -1.65 -17.96
C LYS A 101 1.21 -1.55 -19.40
N SER A 102 0.10 -0.85 -19.63
CA SER A 102 -0.42 -0.61 -20.98
C SER A 102 0.34 0.46 -21.76
N HIS A 103 1.29 1.17 -21.13
CA HIS A 103 2.15 2.17 -21.74
C HIS A 103 3.58 1.61 -21.93
N PRO A 104 3.87 0.92 -23.02
CA PRO A 104 5.20 0.36 -23.24
C PRO A 104 6.24 1.46 -23.42
N PHE A 105 7.41 1.29 -22.87
CA PHE A 105 8.55 2.16 -23.15
C PHE A 105 8.99 1.98 -24.60
N THR A 106 9.03 3.08 -25.34
CA THR A 106 9.37 3.08 -26.78
C THR A 106 10.73 3.69 -27.07
N GLY A 107 11.42 4.18 -26.04
CA GLY A 107 12.75 4.74 -26.14
C GLY A 107 13.84 3.68 -26.19
N GLU A 108 15.08 4.13 -26.20
CA GLU A 108 16.23 3.26 -26.07
C GLU A 108 16.59 3.07 -24.60
N CYS A 109 16.69 1.80 -24.15
CA CYS A 109 16.98 1.51 -22.76
C CYS A 109 18.36 2.03 -22.35
N PRO A 110 18.48 2.82 -21.28
CA PRO A 110 19.76 3.40 -20.83
C PRO A 110 20.87 2.38 -20.60
N VAL A 111 20.51 1.14 -20.26
CA VAL A 111 21.47 0.03 -20.07
C VAL A 111 22.37 -0.19 -21.31
N ASN A 112 21.86 0.12 -22.49
CA ASN A 112 22.62 -0.02 -23.74
C ASN A 112 23.77 1.03 -23.88
N PHE A 113 23.77 2.05 -23.02
CA PHE A 113 24.72 3.18 -23.04
C PHE A 113 25.31 3.47 -21.66
N ASP A 114 25.65 2.43 -20.93
CA ASP A 114 26.20 2.52 -19.57
C ASP A 114 25.27 3.23 -18.54
N GLY A 115 23.99 3.42 -18.88
CA GLY A 115 22.96 3.88 -17.96
C GLY A 115 22.33 2.75 -17.16
N GLN A 116 21.41 3.10 -16.28
CA GLN A 116 20.75 2.13 -15.40
C GLN A 116 19.26 2.02 -15.72
N GLU A 117 18.73 0.83 -15.57
CA GLU A 117 17.30 0.55 -15.48
C GLU A 117 16.88 0.46 -14.02
N LEU A 118 15.70 0.99 -13.71
CA LEU A 118 15.04 0.82 -12.41
C LEU A 118 13.94 -0.23 -12.54
N ILE A 119 13.94 -1.20 -11.65
CA ILE A 119 12.96 -2.28 -11.58
C ILE A 119 12.29 -2.23 -10.21
N PHE A 120 10.97 -2.10 -10.20
CA PHE A 120 10.14 -2.03 -9.00
C PHE A 120 9.30 -3.30 -8.89
N GLU A 121 9.29 -3.90 -7.70
CA GLU A 121 8.44 -5.03 -7.35
C GLU A 121 7.59 -4.66 -6.14
N PHE A 122 6.33 -4.33 -6.39
CA PHE A 122 5.36 -3.93 -5.37
C PHE A 122 4.57 -5.12 -4.86
N ALA A 123 4.48 -5.31 -3.56
CA ALA A 123 3.55 -6.26 -2.97
C ALA A 123 2.13 -5.68 -2.99
N ALA A 124 1.36 -6.01 -4.01
CA ALA A 124 0.00 -5.49 -4.24
C ALA A 124 -1.01 -6.63 -4.35
N GLY A 125 -2.05 -6.57 -3.51
CA GLY A 125 -3.05 -7.63 -3.44
C GLY A 125 -2.43 -8.97 -3.07
N PRO A 126 -2.81 -10.08 -3.77
CA PRO A 126 -2.31 -11.42 -3.47
C PRO A 126 -0.94 -11.74 -4.08
N GLY A 127 -0.33 -10.79 -4.80
CA GLY A 127 0.90 -11.04 -5.54
C GLY A 127 1.85 -9.86 -5.60
N THR A 128 2.81 -9.97 -6.51
CA THR A 128 3.81 -8.93 -6.79
C THR A 128 3.52 -8.30 -8.14
N GLN A 129 3.56 -6.97 -8.20
CA GLN A 129 3.48 -6.20 -9.43
C GLN A 129 4.86 -5.68 -9.80
N ARG A 130 5.40 -6.13 -10.91
CA ARG A 130 6.68 -5.69 -11.43
C ARG A 130 6.47 -4.58 -12.47
N ILE A 131 7.24 -3.50 -12.33
CA ILE A 131 7.36 -2.38 -13.28
C ILE A 131 8.85 -2.17 -13.52
N ALA A 132 9.27 -2.12 -14.79
CA ALA A 132 10.66 -1.88 -15.17
C ALA A 132 10.74 -0.69 -16.15
N SER A 133 11.65 0.24 -15.92
CA SER A 133 11.72 1.49 -16.65
C SER A 133 12.14 1.34 -18.13
N CYS A 134 12.69 0.18 -18.51
CA CYS A 134 12.95 -0.15 -19.90
C CYS A 134 11.81 -0.93 -20.59
N GLU A 135 10.79 -1.34 -19.85
CA GLU A 135 9.63 -2.07 -20.38
C GLU A 135 8.39 -1.17 -20.45
N VAL A 136 8.29 -0.21 -19.51
CA VAL A 136 7.11 0.60 -19.29
C VAL A 136 7.51 2.08 -19.27
N ASP A 137 6.74 2.92 -19.96
CA ASP A 137 6.88 4.36 -19.87
C ASP A 137 6.32 4.84 -18.54
N ILE A 138 7.22 5.19 -17.61
CA ILE A 138 6.89 5.52 -16.22
C ILE A 138 6.58 7.01 -16.12
N ASP A 139 5.35 7.34 -15.71
CA ASP A 139 5.02 8.69 -15.22
C ASP A 139 5.60 8.88 -13.80
N TRP A 140 6.79 9.46 -13.74
CA TRP A 140 7.48 9.76 -12.47
C TRP A 140 6.75 10.77 -11.60
N GLY A 141 5.85 11.58 -12.17
CA GLY A 141 4.98 12.51 -11.44
C GLY A 141 3.71 11.86 -10.87
N SER A 142 3.44 10.60 -11.18
CA SER A 142 2.27 9.91 -10.64
C SER A 142 2.35 9.73 -9.13
N PRO A 143 1.21 9.66 -8.43
CA PRO A 143 1.18 9.52 -6.97
C PRO A 143 2.00 8.32 -6.44
N LEU A 144 2.02 7.20 -7.19
CA LEU A 144 2.81 6.03 -6.82
C LEU A 144 4.31 6.34 -6.79
N PHE A 145 4.86 6.85 -7.90
CA PHE A 145 6.31 7.06 -8.01
C PHE A 145 6.80 8.25 -7.18
N VAL A 146 5.96 9.27 -6.98
CA VAL A 146 6.24 10.33 -6.00
C VAL A 146 6.34 9.75 -4.59
N ALA A 147 5.41 8.87 -4.18
CA ALA A 147 5.46 8.23 -2.86
C ALA A 147 6.69 7.31 -2.72
N VAL A 148 7.09 6.60 -3.77
CA VAL A 148 8.33 5.81 -3.80
C VAL A 148 9.54 6.70 -3.62
N GLY A 149 9.62 7.83 -4.33
CA GLY A 149 10.72 8.79 -4.22
C GLY A 149 10.84 9.38 -2.82
N VAL A 150 9.71 9.75 -2.19
CA VAL A 150 9.69 10.23 -0.80
C VAL A 150 10.16 9.14 0.18
N ALA A 151 9.76 7.90 -0.05
CA ALA A 151 10.13 6.80 0.85
C ALA A 151 11.58 6.32 0.67
N LEU A 152 12.08 6.20 -0.56
CA LEU A 152 13.34 5.53 -0.86
C LEU A 152 14.40 6.41 -1.54
N GLY A 153 14.10 7.66 -1.89
CA GLY A 153 14.98 8.53 -2.68
C GLY A 153 16.35 8.82 -2.08
N GLN A 154 16.54 8.59 -0.77
CA GLN A 154 17.86 8.69 -0.15
C GLN A 154 18.77 7.47 -0.40
N TRP A 155 18.20 6.33 -0.80
CA TRP A 155 18.94 5.08 -1.04
C TRP A 155 18.94 4.64 -2.50
N VAL A 156 18.00 5.14 -3.28
CA VAL A 156 17.83 4.81 -4.70
C VAL A 156 17.68 6.10 -5.51
N PRO A 157 18.42 6.28 -6.62
CA PRO A 157 18.32 7.46 -7.48
C PRO A 157 17.01 7.39 -8.30
N ILE A 158 15.89 7.78 -7.69
CA ILE A 158 14.60 7.84 -8.37
C ILE A 158 14.46 9.20 -9.04
N PRO A 159 14.16 9.27 -10.35
CA PRO A 159 13.95 10.53 -11.07
C PRO A 159 12.68 11.21 -10.54
N LEU A 160 12.82 12.16 -9.61
CA LEU A 160 11.73 13.04 -9.22
C LEU A 160 11.78 14.28 -10.11
N THR A 161 10.73 14.54 -10.87
CA THR A 161 10.57 15.75 -11.69
C THR A 161 10.07 16.93 -10.86
#